data_509bfca3cc2f79f17c3e1f76f7c210fb
#
_entry.id   509bfca3cc2f79f17c3e1f76f7c210fb
#
_cell.length_a   1.000
_cell.length_b   1.000
_cell.length_c   1.000
_cell.angle_alpha   90.00
_cell.angle_beta   90.00
_cell.angle_gamma   90.00
#
_symmetry.space_group_name_H-M   'P 1'
#
loop_
_entity.id
_entity.type
_entity.pdbx_description
1 polymer ?
#
loop_
_entity_poly.entity_id
_entity_poly.type
_entity_poly.pdbx_seq_one_letter_code
_entity_poly.pdbx_strand_id
1 'polypeptide(L)'
;MKTWQDVASLYQIYPRSFRDTNGDGIGDLNGITEKLDYLAWLGVDGIWISPFFLSPMTDFGYDISDYREIDPTFGGLDDFRALLEKAHILDIKVMIDLVPCHTSDQHPWFQEARSSRDLCRSEERRVGKECRSRWSPYH
;
A
#
# COMPACT_ATOMS: atom_id res chain seq x y z
N MET A 1 5.32 -9.32 24.15
CA MET A 1 4.91 -8.65 22.89
C MET A 1 5.95 -7.59 22.58
N LYS A 2 6.64 -7.69 21.42
CA LYS A 2 7.63 -6.70 20.98
C LYS A 2 6.96 -5.34 20.76
N THR A 3 7.65 -4.27 21.09
CA THR A 3 7.27 -2.90 20.71
C THR A 3 7.91 -2.53 19.38
N TRP A 4 7.51 -1.40 18.77
CA TRP A 4 8.17 -0.92 17.55
C TRP A 4 9.64 -0.54 17.77
N GLN A 5 10.05 -0.26 19.02
CA GLN A 5 11.44 0.01 19.38
C GLN A 5 12.32 -1.25 19.38
N ASP A 6 11.68 -2.42 19.47
CA ASP A 6 12.38 -3.73 19.48
C ASP A 6 12.51 -4.32 18.06
N VAL A 7 11.95 -3.66 17.04
CA VAL A 7 12.01 -4.12 15.64
C VAL A 7 13.40 -3.84 15.09
N ALA A 8 14.19 -4.90 14.92
CA ALA A 8 15.54 -4.84 14.36
C ALA A 8 15.58 -5.21 12.87
N SER A 9 14.60 -5.97 12.39
CA SER A 9 14.54 -6.44 11.01
C SER A 9 13.13 -6.32 10.44
N LEU A 10 13.02 -5.74 9.24
CA LEU A 10 11.80 -5.66 8.46
C LEU A 10 11.98 -6.43 7.15
N TYR A 11 11.00 -7.26 6.81
CA TYR A 11 10.94 -7.96 5.53
C TYR A 11 9.93 -7.26 4.63
N GLN A 12 10.39 -6.68 3.53
CA GLN A 12 9.49 -6.04 2.56
C GLN A 12 8.78 -7.09 1.72
N ILE A 13 7.47 -6.94 1.56
CA ILE A 13 6.63 -7.79 0.73
C ILE A 13 5.96 -6.94 -0.34
N TYR A 14 6.20 -7.27 -1.60
CA TYR A 14 5.40 -6.81 -2.71
C TYR A 14 4.31 -7.85 -2.98
N PRO A 15 3.04 -7.60 -2.61
CA PRO A 15 1.98 -8.62 -2.63
C PRO A 15 1.88 -9.34 -3.96
N ARG A 16 1.87 -8.58 -5.06
CA ARG A 16 1.68 -9.06 -6.42
C ARG A 16 2.61 -10.21 -6.82
N SER A 17 3.85 -10.22 -6.32
CA SER A 17 4.88 -11.19 -6.70
C SER A 17 5.27 -12.16 -5.58
N PHE A 18 4.61 -12.12 -4.43
CA PHE A 18 5.05 -12.88 -3.27
C PHE A 18 4.53 -14.32 -3.25
N ARG A 19 3.20 -14.50 -3.24
CA ARG A 19 2.57 -15.82 -3.20
C ARG A 19 1.15 -15.71 -3.72
N ASP A 20 0.85 -16.44 -4.78
CA ASP A 20 -0.47 -16.62 -5.37
C ASP A 20 -1.16 -17.82 -4.70
N THR A 21 -2.38 -17.63 -4.19
CA THR A 21 -3.18 -18.69 -3.58
C THR A 21 -4.36 -19.13 -4.42
N ASN A 22 -4.80 -18.31 -5.37
CA ASN A 22 -5.98 -18.57 -6.20
C ASN A 22 -5.63 -19.08 -7.61
N GLY A 23 -4.37 -19.02 -8.02
CA GLY A 23 -3.88 -19.54 -9.29
C GLY A 23 -4.05 -18.58 -10.47
N ASP A 24 -4.24 -17.29 -10.23
CA ASP A 24 -4.39 -16.28 -11.28
C ASP A 24 -3.06 -15.69 -11.78
N GLY A 25 -1.95 -16.10 -11.15
CA GLY A 25 -0.60 -15.62 -11.47
C GLY A 25 -0.21 -14.36 -10.71
N ILE A 26 -1.05 -13.87 -9.80
CA ILE A 26 -0.82 -12.69 -8.99
C ILE A 26 -0.84 -13.08 -7.52
N GLY A 27 0.16 -12.64 -6.77
CA GLY A 27 0.19 -12.89 -5.33
C GLY A 27 -0.87 -12.06 -4.59
N ASP A 28 -1.31 -12.57 -3.43
CA ASP A 28 -2.43 -12.04 -2.68
C ASP A 28 -2.16 -11.99 -1.16
N LEU A 29 -3.07 -11.39 -0.38
CA LEU A 29 -2.96 -11.26 1.07
C LEU A 29 -3.00 -12.62 1.78
N ASN A 30 -3.77 -13.57 1.24
CA ASN A 30 -3.82 -14.93 1.76
C ASN A 30 -2.47 -15.63 1.58
N GLY A 31 -1.78 -15.38 0.49
CA GLY A 31 -0.42 -15.88 0.25
C GLY A 31 0.59 -15.33 1.26
N ILE A 32 0.45 -14.08 1.66
CA ILE A 32 1.25 -13.52 2.75
C ILE A 32 0.92 -14.24 4.06
N THR A 33 -0.36 -14.42 4.34
CA THR A 33 -0.84 -15.12 5.55
C THR A 33 -0.33 -16.55 5.64
N GLU A 34 -0.30 -17.30 4.54
CA GLU A 34 0.27 -18.64 4.47
C GLU A 34 1.77 -18.66 4.83
N LYS A 35 2.51 -17.61 4.46
CA LYS A 35 3.96 -17.53 4.63
C LYS A 35 4.42 -16.91 5.95
N LEU A 36 3.52 -16.43 6.80
CA LEU A 36 3.89 -15.82 8.07
C LEU A 36 4.68 -16.78 8.99
N ASP A 37 4.36 -18.07 9.00
CA ASP A 37 5.11 -19.06 9.79
C ASP A 37 6.56 -19.19 9.30
N TYR A 38 6.78 -19.11 7.98
CA TYR A 38 8.12 -19.09 7.40
C TYR A 38 8.88 -17.81 7.79
N LEU A 39 8.22 -16.67 7.76
CA LEU A 39 8.82 -15.38 8.15
C LEU A 39 9.16 -15.34 9.65
N ALA A 40 8.31 -15.93 10.49
CA ALA A 40 8.60 -16.13 11.91
C ALA A 40 9.81 -17.03 12.12
N TRP A 41 9.89 -18.15 11.39
CA TRP A 41 11.05 -19.06 11.42
C TRP A 41 12.33 -18.37 10.94
N LEU A 42 12.24 -17.50 9.94
CA LEU A 42 13.37 -16.69 9.42
C LEU A 42 13.87 -15.69 10.47
N GLY A 43 13.05 -15.38 11.47
CA GLY A 43 13.42 -14.49 12.58
C GLY A 43 13.25 -13.02 12.29
N VAL A 44 12.38 -12.63 11.34
CA VAL A 44 12.06 -11.23 11.10
C VAL A 44 11.15 -10.69 12.19
N ASP A 45 11.34 -9.44 12.58
CA ASP A 45 10.55 -8.79 13.63
C ASP A 45 9.28 -8.16 13.09
N GLY A 46 9.27 -7.81 11.82
CA GLY A 46 8.12 -7.21 11.17
C GLY A 46 8.13 -7.40 9.66
N ILE A 47 6.98 -7.17 9.06
CA ILE A 47 6.80 -7.12 7.61
C ILE A 47 6.38 -5.73 7.19
N TRP A 48 6.85 -5.31 6.03
CA TRP A 48 6.44 -4.09 5.36
C TRP A 48 5.78 -4.46 4.04
N ILE A 49 4.48 -4.19 3.93
CA ILE A 49 3.68 -4.54 2.76
C ILE A 49 3.58 -3.33 1.84
N SER A 50 4.04 -3.46 0.59
CA SER A 50 3.86 -2.45 -0.47
C SER A 50 2.36 -2.25 -0.76
N PRO A 51 1.95 -1.13 -1.41
CA PRO A 51 0.54 -0.77 -1.52
C PRO A 51 -0.33 -1.86 -2.12
N PHE A 52 -1.47 -2.10 -1.49
CA PHE A 52 -2.49 -3.07 -1.89
C PHE A 52 -3.90 -2.46 -1.89
N PHE A 53 -3.98 -1.14 -1.77
CA PHE A 53 -5.24 -0.40 -1.86
C PHE A 53 -5.79 -0.40 -3.29
N LEU A 54 -7.07 -0.07 -3.42
CA LEU A 54 -7.72 0.03 -4.72
C LEU A 54 -6.97 1.02 -5.63
N SER A 55 -6.54 0.53 -6.79
CA SER A 55 -5.69 1.26 -7.72
C SER A 55 -5.95 0.81 -9.16
N PRO A 56 -5.91 1.71 -10.16
CA PRO A 56 -5.90 1.31 -11.57
C PRO A 56 -4.60 0.62 -11.99
N MET A 57 -3.62 0.45 -11.08
CA MET A 57 -2.35 -0.25 -11.29
C MET A 57 -1.46 0.34 -12.40
N THR A 58 -1.63 1.60 -12.73
CA THR A 58 -0.79 2.30 -13.70
C THR A 58 0.63 2.50 -13.15
N ASP A 59 0.73 2.70 -11.83
CA ASP A 59 1.99 2.82 -11.09
C ASP A 59 2.13 1.72 -10.02
N PHE A 60 1.77 0.50 -10.39
CA PHE A 60 1.95 -0.71 -9.56
C PHE A 60 1.39 -0.63 -8.14
N GLY A 61 0.27 0.10 -7.95
CA GLY A 61 -0.41 0.26 -6.68
C GLY A 61 -0.12 1.57 -5.96
N TYR A 62 0.84 2.36 -6.43
CA TYR A 62 1.15 3.69 -5.85
C TYR A 62 0.19 4.79 -6.35
N ASP A 63 -0.60 4.53 -7.38
CA ASP A 63 -1.68 5.37 -7.91
C ASP A 63 -3.02 5.01 -7.25
N ILE A 64 -3.15 5.31 -5.96
CA ILE A 64 -4.30 4.89 -5.14
C ILE A 64 -5.54 5.67 -5.53
N SER A 65 -6.62 4.95 -5.85
CA SER A 65 -7.94 5.51 -6.15
C SER A 65 -8.89 5.50 -4.96
N ASP A 66 -8.70 4.61 -3.99
CA ASP A 66 -9.38 4.62 -2.71
C ASP A 66 -8.48 4.05 -1.60
N TYR A 67 -8.23 4.84 -0.56
CA TYR A 67 -7.39 4.45 0.59
C TYR A 67 -8.12 3.57 1.62
N ARG A 68 -9.43 3.37 1.47
CA ARG A 68 -10.26 2.59 2.40
C ARG A 68 -10.60 1.21 1.88
N GLU A 69 -10.38 0.99 0.58
CA GLU A 69 -10.68 -0.27 -0.08
C GLU A 69 -9.38 -1.00 -0.45
N ILE A 70 -9.41 -2.31 -0.34
CA ILE A 70 -8.35 -3.18 -0.83
C ILE A 70 -8.66 -3.53 -2.28
N ASP A 71 -7.65 -3.54 -3.13
CA ASP A 71 -7.82 -3.96 -4.51
C ASP A 71 -8.25 -5.44 -4.55
N PRO A 72 -9.36 -5.77 -5.22
CA PRO A 72 -9.89 -7.14 -5.28
C PRO A 72 -8.89 -8.19 -5.79
N THR A 73 -7.88 -7.75 -6.54
CA THR A 73 -6.78 -8.61 -7.00
C THR A 73 -5.99 -9.22 -5.84
N PHE A 74 -5.89 -8.49 -4.73
CA PHE A 74 -5.13 -8.94 -3.56
C PHE A 74 -5.99 -9.56 -2.47
N GLY A 75 -7.32 -9.50 -2.59
CA GLY A 75 -8.27 -9.99 -1.60
C GLY A 75 -9.16 -8.89 -1.04
N GLY A 76 -9.66 -9.08 0.18
CA GLY A 76 -10.55 -8.15 0.84
C GLY A 76 -10.10 -7.74 2.24
N LEU A 77 -10.90 -6.91 2.87
CA LEU A 77 -10.62 -6.43 4.23
C LEU A 77 -10.57 -7.56 5.26
N ASP A 78 -11.36 -8.61 5.05
CA ASP A 78 -11.36 -9.78 5.96
C ASP A 78 -10.08 -10.60 5.81
N ASP A 79 -9.52 -10.71 4.60
CA ASP A 79 -8.22 -11.34 4.37
C ASP A 79 -7.10 -10.55 5.06
N PHE A 80 -7.16 -9.23 5.01
CA PHE A 80 -6.20 -8.37 5.71
C PHE A 80 -6.33 -8.47 7.23
N ARG A 81 -7.55 -8.59 7.76
CA ARG A 81 -7.77 -8.83 9.19
C ARG A 81 -7.18 -10.16 9.64
N ALA A 82 -7.42 -11.23 8.87
CA ALA A 82 -6.85 -12.55 9.15
C ALA A 82 -5.31 -12.53 9.15
N LEU A 83 -4.71 -11.80 8.19
CA LEU A 83 -3.28 -11.57 8.13
C LEU A 83 -2.77 -10.88 9.40
N LEU A 84 -3.42 -9.80 9.83
CA LEU A 84 -3.04 -9.06 11.04
C LEU A 84 -3.14 -9.92 12.30
N GLU A 85 -4.24 -10.67 12.45
CA GLU A 85 -4.44 -11.57 13.60
C GLU A 85 -3.33 -12.61 13.67
N LYS A 86 -3.03 -13.29 12.57
CA LYS A 86 -1.96 -14.28 12.52
C LYS A 86 -0.58 -13.68 12.76
N ALA A 87 -0.28 -12.53 12.16
CA ALA A 87 0.98 -11.84 12.39
C ALA A 87 1.16 -11.48 13.88
N HIS A 88 0.11 -10.98 14.52
CA HIS A 88 0.15 -10.65 15.96
C HIS A 88 0.35 -11.89 16.85
N ILE A 89 -0.26 -13.03 16.51
CA ILE A 89 -0.04 -14.31 17.23
C ILE A 89 1.44 -14.71 17.15
N LEU A 90 2.08 -14.48 16.00
CA LEU A 90 3.50 -14.79 15.78
C LEU A 90 4.46 -13.68 16.26
N ASP A 91 3.95 -12.64 16.92
CA ASP A 91 4.68 -11.46 17.39
C ASP A 91 5.43 -10.71 16.24
N ILE A 92 4.89 -10.78 15.02
CA ILE A 92 5.36 -10.06 13.84
C ILE A 92 4.61 -8.74 13.75
N LYS A 93 5.35 -7.64 13.62
CA LYS A 93 4.76 -6.30 13.38
C LYS A 93 4.42 -6.15 11.90
N VAL A 94 3.30 -5.48 11.63
CA VAL A 94 2.86 -5.19 10.26
C VAL A 94 2.93 -3.70 10.01
N MET A 95 3.66 -3.32 8.97
CA MET A 95 3.75 -1.97 8.43
C MET A 95 3.17 -1.98 7.03
N ILE A 96 2.36 -0.99 6.70
CA ILE A 96 1.82 -0.79 5.36
C ILE A 96 2.37 0.51 4.77
N ASP A 97 2.48 0.57 3.46
CA ASP A 97 2.86 1.78 2.76
C ASP A 97 1.74 2.83 2.87
N LEU A 98 2.14 4.05 3.15
CA LEU A 98 1.28 5.22 3.09
C LEU A 98 1.77 6.15 1.98
N VAL A 99 0.91 6.43 1.01
CA VAL A 99 1.23 7.29 -0.15
C VAL A 99 0.49 8.64 -0.01
N PRO A 100 0.99 9.58 0.80
CA PRO A 100 0.27 10.83 1.09
C PRO A 100 0.59 11.96 0.10
N CYS A 101 1.55 11.77 -0.80
CA CYS A 101 2.07 12.84 -1.66
C CYS A 101 1.28 13.02 -2.96
N HIS A 102 0.48 12.04 -3.36
CA HIS A 102 -0.36 12.07 -4.56
C HIS A 102 -1.48 11.05 -4.47
N THR A 103 -2.41 11.12 -5.40
CA THR A 103 -3.48 10.13 -5.62
C THR A 103 -3.52 9.74 -7.09
N SER A 104 -4.25 8.66 -7.40
CA SER A 104 -4.66 8.36 -8.77
C SER A 104 -5.48 9.51 -9.36
N ASP A 105 -5.43 9.65 -10.66
CA ASP A 105 -6.35 10.51 -11.41
C ASP A 105 -7.81 10.03 -11.34
N GLN A 106 -8.03 8.78 -10.93
CA GLN A 106 -9.36 8.21 -10.69
C GLN A 106 -9.86 8.45 -9.26
N HIS A 107 -9.02 8.96 -8.36
CA HIS A 107 -9.45 9.27 -6.98
C HIS A 107 -10.50 10.39 -6.98
N PRO A 108 -11.58 10.28 -6.17
CA PRO A 108 -12.62 11.31 -6.08
C PRO A 108 -12.08 12.71 -5.85
N TRP A 109 -11.08 12.87 -4.99
CA TRP A 109 -10.44 14.18 -4.73
C TRP A 109 -9.80 14.78 -5.98
N PHE A 110 -9.15 13.97 -6.80
CA PHE A 110 -8.57 14.44 -8.04
C PHE A 110 -9.65 14.84 -9.06
N GLN A 111 -10.70 14.02 -9.18
CA GLN A 111 -11.82 14.28 -10.09
C GLN A 111 -12.57 15.56 -9.69
N GLU A 112 -12.82 15.77 -8.41
CA GLU A 112 -13.42 16.99 -7.88
C GLU A 112 -12.53 18.21 -8.15
N ALA A 113 -11.23 18.12 -7.82
CA ALA A 113 -10.28 19.21 -8.09
C ALA A 113 -10.14 19.54 -9.57
N ARG A 114 -10.26 18.54 -10.46
CA ARG A 114 -10.23 18.73 -11.92
C ARG A 114 -11.49 19.40 -12.45
N SER A 115 -12.66 19.07 -11.91
CA SER A 115 -13.96 19.61 -12.32
C SER A 115 -14.25 20.98 -11.74
N SER A 116 -13.63 21.34 -10.62
CA SER A 116 -13.81 22.62 -9.96
C SER A 116 -13.12 23.74 -10.73
N ARG A 117 -13.87 24.83 -11.02
CA ARG A 117 -13.29 26.07 -11.56
C ARG A 117 -12.49 26.86 -10.52
N ASP A 118 -12.71 26.59 -9.25
CA ASP A 118 -12.04 27.26 -8.13
C ASP A 118 -10.73 26.53 -7.78
N LEU A 119 -9.78 26.69 -8.69
CA LEU A 119 -8.47 26.01 -8.66
C LEU A 119 -7.57 26.42 -7.47
N CYS A 120 -8.02 27.40 -6.67
CA CYS A 120 -7.24 27.93 -5.55
C CYS A 120 -7.48 27.20 -4.23
N ARG A 121 -8.46 26.29 -4.13
CA ARG A 121 -8.86 25.65 -2.87
C ARG A 121 -8.21 24.32 -2.55
N SER A 122 -7.61 23.61 -3.49
CA SER A 122 -6.88 22.39 -3.16
C SER A 122 -5.42 22.72 -2.91
N GLU A 123 -4.99 22.67 -1.66
CA GLU A 123 -3.57 22.80 -1.30
C GLU A 123 -2.71 21.74 -2.01
N GLU A 124 -3.25 20.55 -2.25
CA GLU A 124 -2.65 19.50 -3.05
C GLU A 124 -2.29 19.94 -4.47
N ARG A 125 -3.06 20.82 -5.07
CA ARG A 125 -2.77 21.35 -6.40
C ARG A 125 -1.61 22.33 -6.41
N ARG A 126 -1.35 23.02 -5.30
CA ARG A 126 -0.13 23.83 -5.12
C ARG A 126 1.10 22.93 -5.04
N VAL A 127 1.02 21.85 -4.27
CA VAL A 127 2.09 20.86 -4.15
C VAL A 127 2.38 20.22 -5.51
N GLY A 128 1.37 19.84 -6.28
CA GLY A 128 1.54 19.28 -7.62
C GLY A 128 2.16 20.26 -8.63
N LYS A 129 1.87 21.57 -8.54
CA LYS A 129 2.52 22.58 -9.36
C LYS A 129 3.96 22.84 -8.95
N GLU A 130 4.24 22.86 -7.66
CA GLU A 130 5.60 23.03 -7.14
C GLU A 130 6.49 21.83 -7.42
N CYS A 131 5.97 20.61 -7.37
CA CYS A 131 6.70 19.44 -7.82
C CYS A 131 7.05 19.49 -9.30
N ARG A 132 6.13 19.91 -10.18
CA ARG A 132 6.44 20.04 -11.62
C ARG A 132 7.50 21.10 -11.90
N SER A 133 7.52 22.20 -11.17
CA SER A 133 8.51 23.28 -11.36
C SER A 133 9.89 22.92 -10.81
N ARG A 134 9.99 22.01 -9.84
CA ARG A 134 11.27 21.57 -9.27
C ARG A 134 11.96 20.45 -10.02
N TRP A 135 11.22 19.67 -10.83
CA TRP A 135 11.76 18.52 -11.54
C TRP A 135 11.84 18.69 -13.05
N SER A 136 11.60 19.88 -13.57
CA SER A 136 11.86 20.19 -14.98
C SER A 136 13.28 20.75 -15.12
N PRO A 137 14.25 19.96 -15.65
CA PRO A 137 15.61 20.46 -15.88
C PRO A 137 15.72 21.36 -17.14
N TYR A 138 14.60 21.70 -17.75
CA TYR A 138 14.56 22.52 -18.97
C TYR A 138 13.60 23.70 -18.79
N HIS A 139 14.14 24.77 -18.27
CA HIS A 139 13.77 26.15 -18.54
C HIS A 139 15.03 26.96 -18.71
#